data_6a78171b68df098e16c70e35ab6dbbcd
#
_entry.id   6a78171b68df098e16c70e35ab6dbbcd
#
_cell.length_a   1.000
_cell.length_b   1.000
_cell.length_c   1.000
_cell.angle_alpha   90.00
_cell.angle_beta   90.00
_cell.angle_gamma   90.00
#
_symmetry.space_group_name_H-M   'P 1'
#
loop_
_entity.id
_entity.type
_entity.pdbx_description
1 polymer ?
#
loop_
_entity_poly.entity_id
_entity_poly.type
_entity_poly.pdbx_seq_one_letter_code
_entity_poly.pdbx_strand_id
1 'polypeptide(L)'
;MIRTLLFALIGLLLLFSAGNLPSAVAAENAKTKALPPIPLSLEEVLAWVDRSHPLLKGSGTEKIVARGRLLRALGAFEPTLVNDWELERLTKSGQTVSVGFNDSFLDMRHPSGLKTIAGWRLGIGPVEFADFSVGKGQPIIGFAMPLLRGFMVNQENAELKRSGLADPRADIQIAQTRQDLFLAAAGQYWEWVAAWKLADVQRRALKVAEDRYGQVEQRAKAGAVAPLDVVEANQEVQRRKEILIAAQRAIEQEQYRLSMFLWDKDAPATPGAERVPEFPNQIELPSAEVVHSDKVYAKAARPEVREVGIEAKLNNIDLELAKNNLLPSLDATGEPSRKPGEFVLGLGYHVGVEMRIPFLQRRGRGEVLEAQGKADRFVLVQKFREQQVIVDVDNALSAVERAKERISVAFQSLQLARTLEQGERFRFGMGATSVLFVNLRERNAVDSENQWVRARADYQKALAFYQWAIGAWGKGPASVVPVSYRPTQ
;
A
#
# COMPACT_ATOMS: atom_id res chain seq x y z
N MET A 1 -0.93 57.06 -13.06
CA MET A 1 0.13 56.51 -12.21
C MET A 1 -0.09 55.03 -11.79
N ILE A 2 -1.07 54.33 -12.33
CA ILE A 2 -1.39 52.90 -11.97
C ILE A 2 -0.92 51.90 -13.06
N ARG A 3 -0.49 52.40 -14.23
CA ARG A 3 -0.01 51.52 -15.33
C ARG A 3 1.47 51.15 -15.29
N THR A 4 2.27 51.78 -14.42
CA THR A 4 3.73 51.56 -14.32
C THR A 4 4.14 50.55 -13.24
N LEU A 5 3.23 50.14 -12.34
CA LEU A 5 3.51 49.16 -11.28
C LEU A 5 3.18 47.70 -11.67
N LEU A 6 2.39 47.48 -12.73
CA LEU A 6 2.04 46.15 -13.18
C LEU A 6 3.10 45.51 -14.10
N PHE A 7 4.00 46.31 -14.70
CA PHE A 7 5.08 45.80 -15.56
C PHE A 7 6.39 45.50 -14.82
N ALA A 8 6.54 45.94 -13.58
CA ALA A 8 7.72 45.65 -12.76
C ALA A 8 7.68 44.25 -12.09
N LEU A 9 6.50 43.66 -11.95
CA LEU A 9 6.36 42.30 -11.33
C LEU A 9 6.46 41.15 -12.33
N ILE A 10 6.33 41.41 -13.63
CA ILE A 10 6.45 40.37 -14.68
C ILE A 10 7.89 40.30 -15.25
N GLY A 11 8.70 41.36 -15.05
CA GLY A 11 10.10 41.40 -15.52
C GLY A 11 11.12 40.63 -14.68
N LEU A 12 10.76 40.15 -13.46
CA LEU A 12 11.71 39.48 -12.55
C LEU A 12 11.63 37.93 -12.61
N LEU A 13 10.81 37.39 -13.49
CA LEU A 13 10.58 35.94 -13.58
C LEU A 13 11.17 35.27 -14.84
N LEU A 14 11.96 36.02 -15.64
CA LEU A 14 12.53 35.53 -16.91
C LEU A 14 14.06 35.58 -17.02
N LEU A 15 14.80 35.69 -15.91
CA LEU A 15 16.27 35.75 -15.94
C LEU A 15 16.99 34.62 -15.16
N PHE A 16 16.35 33.43 -15.00
CA PHE A 16 17.05 32.25 -14.46
C PHE A 16 16.71 31.01 -15.26
N SER A 17 17.15 30.91 -16.51
CA SER A 17 17.25 29.64 -17.19
C SER A 17 18.24 29.69 -18.37
N ALA A 18 19.52 29.86 -18.05
CA ALA A 18 20.61 29.51 -18.96
C ALA A 18 21.76 29.00 -18.09
N GLY A 19 21.65 27.76 -17.60
CA GLY A 19 22.68 27.08 -16.83
C GLY A 19 22.68 25.60 -17.22
N ASN A 20 23.57 25.26 -18.16
CA ASN A 20 24.24 23.99 -18.39
C ASN A 20 23.41 22.71 -18.15
N LEU A 21 22.95 22.11 -19.23
CA LEU A 21 22.76 20.67 -19.33
C LEU A 21 24.11 19.97 -19.07
N PRO A 22 24.28 19.15 -18.05
CA PRO A 22 25.42 18.28 -17.98
C PRO A 22 25.28 17.19 -19.05
N SER A 23 26.33 17.09 -19.85
CA SER A 23 26.59 16.02 -20.81
C SER A 23 26.28 14.66 -20.22
N ALA A 24 25.76 13.76 -21.06
CA ALA A 24 25.63 12.35 -20.80
C ALA A 24 26.90 11.80 -20.14
N VAL A 25 26.82 11.61 -18.82
CA VAL A 25 27.82 10.82 -18.08
C VAL A 25 27.56 9.38 -18.45
N ALA A 26 28.56 8.78 -19.07
CA ALA A 26 28.66 7.36 -19.37
C ALA A 26 28.14 6.54 -18.19
N ALA A 27 27.38 5.49 -18.52
CA ALA A 27 26.98 4.46 -17.58
C ALA A 27 28.25 3.84 -16.99
N GLU A 28 28.71 4.37 -15.89
CA GLU A 28 29.75 3.79 -15.06
C GLU A 28 29.12 2.55 -14.42
N ASN A 29 29.66 1.39 -14.80
CA ASN A 29 29.31 0.09 -14.24
C ASN A 29 29.13 0.20 -12.73
N ALA A 30 27.88 0.25 -12.28
CA ALA A 30 27.54 0.09 -10.88
C ALA A 30 28.01 -1.31 -10.47
N LYS A 31 29.21 -1.43 -9.96
CA LYS A 31 29.71 -2.62 -9.27
C LYS A 31 28.70 -2.92 -8.18
N THR A 32 27.85 -3.91 -8.43
CA THR A 32 26.93 -4.47 -7.47
C THR A 32 27.73 -4.79 -6.21
N LYS A 33 27.50 -4.03 -5.15
CA LYS A 33 28.24 -4.19 -3.90
C LYS A 33 27.89 -5.56 -3.34
N ALA A 34 28.83 -6.51 -3.44
CA ALA A 34 28.64 -7.85 -2.90
C ALA A 34 28.29 -7.74 -1.41
N LEU A 35 27.24 -8.43 -1.01
CA LEU A 35 26.80 -8.51 0.38
C LEU A 35 27.83 -9.31 1.19
N PRO A 36 27.98 -9.06 2.52
CA PRO A 36 28.96 -9.79 3.33
C PRO A 36 28.67 -11.30 3.37
N PRO A 37 29.70 -12.16 3.59
CA PRO A 37 29.60 -13.62 3.46
C PRO A 37 28.91 -14.30 4.66
N ILE A 38 27.86 -13.72 5.20
CA ILE A 38 27.00 -14.30 6.24
C ILE A 38 25.75 -14.84 5.56
N PRO A 39 25.28 -16.06 5.91
CA PRO A 39 24.05 -16.59 5.35
C PRO A 39 22.89 -15.61 5.49
N LEU A 40 22.18 -15.35 4.39
CA LEU A 40 21.06 -14.43 4.36
C LEU A 40 19.87 -15.07 5.08
N SER A 41 19.43 -14.51 6.20
CA SER A 41 18.24 -15.01 6.90
C SER A 41 16.95 -14.41 6.31
N LEU A 42 15.82 -15.10 6.53
CA LEU A 42 14.52 -14.57 6.12
C LEU A 42 14.22 -13.25 6.82
N GLU A 43 14.52 -13.14 8.12
CA GLU A 43 14.33 -11.94 8.92
C GLU A 43 15.11 -10.75 8.34
N GLU A 44 16.34 -11.00 7.86
CA GLU A 44 17.16 -9.98 7.21
C GLU A 44 16.51 -9.52 5.90
N VAL A 45 16.00 -10.45 5.09
CA VAL A 45 15.26 -10.14 3.85
C VAL A 45 14.02 -9.29 4.16
N LEU A 46 13.20 -9.69 5.13
CA LEU A 46 12.00 -8.95 5.49
C LEU A 46 12.33 -7.56 6.07
N ALA A 47 13.38 -7.46 6.90
CA ALA A 47 13.87 -6.17 7.40
C ALA A 47 14.41 -5.28 6.28
N TRP A 48 14.98 -5.88 5.24
CA TRP A 48 15.45 -5.15 4.06
C TRP A 48 14.26 -4.62 3.25
N VAL A 49 13.26 -5.46 2.98
CA VAL A 49 12.00 -5.05 2.33
C VAL A 49 11.34 -3.90 3.09
N ASP A 50 11.23 -4.02 4.42
CA ASP A 50 10.61 -2.98 5.25
C ASP A 50 11.31 -1.63 5.14
N ARG A 51 12.63 -1.64 5.06
CA ARG A 51 13.47 -0.42 5.04
C ARG A 51 13.55 0.24 3.67
N SER A 52 13.65 -0.55 2.61
CA SER A 52 14.11 -0.04 1.32
C SER A 52 13.18 -0.28 0.14
N HIS A 53 12.18 -1.17 0.24
CA HIS A 53 11.34 -1.53 -0.90
C HIS A 53 10.49 -0.34 -1.40
N PRO A 54 10.56 0.02 -2.71
CA PRO A 54 9.89 1.21 -3.24
C PRO A 54 8.38 1.22 -3.06
N LEU A 55 7.70 0.07 -3.21
CA LEU A 55 6.25 -0.01 -3.04
C LEU A 55 5.83 0.26 -1.59
N LEU A 56 6.60 -0.18 -0.60
CA LEU A 56 6.30 0.08 0.80
C LEU A 56 6.59 1.55 1.15
N LYS A 57 7.68 2.12 0.64
CA LYS A 57 7.92 3.57 0.75
C LYS A 57 6.82 4.37 0.08
N GLY A 58 6.38 3.95 -1.11
CA GLY A 58 5.26 4.55 -1.83
C GLY A 58 3.95 4.50 -1.03
N SER A 59 3.62 3.35 -0.43
CA SER A 59 2.43 3.25 0.44
C SER A 59 2.52 4.15 1.67
N GLY A 60 3.73 4.37 2.20
CA GLY A 60 3.95 5.32 3.30
C GLY A 60 3.58 6.77 2.95
N THR A 61 3.61 7.16 1.66
CA THR A 61 3.19 8.50 1.23
C THR A 61 1.68 8.73 1.36
N GLU A 62 0.87 7.66 1.50
CA GLU A 62 -0.58 7.79 1.77
C GLU A 62 -0.86 8.58 3.05
N LYS A 63 0.05 8.56 4.03
CA LYS A 63 -0.06 9.43 5.21
C LYS A 63 0.08 10.91 4.87
N ILE A 64 0.92 11.25 3.90
CA ILE A 64 1.05 12.63 3.42
C ILE A 64 -0.23 13.05 2.70
N VAL A 65 -0.78 12.15 1.88
CA VAL A 65 -2.07 12.36 1.20
C VAL A 65 -3.20 12.54 2.22
N ALA A 66 -3.24 11.71 3.27
CA ALA A 66 -4.22 11.83 4.35
C ALA A 66 -4.13 13.18 5.09
N ARG A 67 -2.92 13.63 5.41
CA ARG A 67 -2.68 14.96 6.00
C ARG A 67 -3.12 16.09 5.04
N GLY A 68 -2.84 15.95 3.75
CA GLY A 68 -3.30 16.89 2.73
C GLY A 68 -4.83 16.98 2.65
N ARG A 69 -5.53 15.85 2.77
CA ARG A 69 -7.00 15.82 2.84
C ARG A 69 -7.52 16.52 4.08
N LEU A 70 -6.91 16.27 5.25
CA LEU A 70 -7.27 16.95 6.49
C LEU A 70 -7.03 18.45 6.41
N LEU A 71 -5.87 18.88 5.90
CA LEU A 71 -5.55 20.28 5.72
C LEU A 71 -6.55 20.97 4.78
N ARG A 72 -6.91 20.32 3.67
CA ARG A 72 -7.94 20.82 2.74
C ARG A 72 -9.30 20.96 3.42
N ALA A 73 -9.70 19.99 4.27
CA ALA A 73 -10.97 20.06 4.98
C ALA A 73 -10.98 21.16 6.03
N LEU A 74 -9.86 21.43 6.69
CA LEU A 74 -9.68 22.56 7.62
C LEU A 74 -9.75 23.90 6.90
N GLY A 75 -9.27 23.98 5.65
CA GLY A 75 -9.33 25.19 4.82
C GLY A 75 -10.74 25.71 4.57
N ALA A 76 -11.78 24.86 4.74
CA ALA A 76 -13.18 25.32 4.69
C ALA A 76 -13.56 26.26 5.83
N PHE A 77 -12.76 26.31 6.90
CA PHE A 77 -13.00 27.14 8.09
C PHE A 77 -11.98 28.26 8.24
N GLU A 78 -11.07 28.41 7.27
CA GLU A 78 -10.10 29.51 7.27
C GLU A 78 -10.75 30.84 6.94
N PRO A 79 -10.32 31.95 7.60
CA PRO A 79 -10.76 33.30 7.23
C PRO A 79 -10.35 33.61 5.79
N THR A 80 -11.31 33.98 4.99
CA THR A 80 -11.08 34.39 3.59
C THR A 80 -11.27 35.89 3.45
N LEU A 81 -10.25 36.62 2.98
CA LEU A 81 -10.41 38.02 2.64
C LEU A 81 -11.14 38.13 1.31
N VAL A 82 -12.32 38.72 1.37
CA VAL A 82 -13.15 39.01 0.19
C VAL A 82 -13.14 40.48 -0.07
N ASN A 83 -12.96 40.89 -1.34
CA ASN A 83 -13.17 42.25 -1.79
C ASN A 83 -14.25 42.19 -2.89
N ASP A 84 -15.40 42.75 -2.59
CA ASP A 84 -16.57 42.74 -3.46
C ASP A 84 -16.82 44.16 -3.98
N TRP A 85 -16.87 44.31 -5.28
CA TRP A 85 -17.14 45.58 -5.97
C TRP A 85 -18.45 45.47 -6.71
N GLU A 86 -19.42 46.31 -6.31
CA GLU A 86 -20.73 46.41 -6.92
C GLU A 86 -20.98 47.83 -7.42
N LEU A 87 -21.45 47.97 -8.63
CA LEU A 87 -21.86 49.24 -9.20
C LEU A 87 -23.28 49.06 -9.77
N GLU A 88 -24.25 49.77 -9.17
CA GLU A 88 -25.63 49.74 -9.61
C GLU A 88 -26.00 51.08 -10.25
N ARG A 89 -26.74 51.01 -11.35
CA ARG A 89 -27.30 52.20 -11.99
C ARG A 89 -28.81 52.26 -11.70
N LEU A 90 -29.19 53.26 -10.91
CA LEU A 90 -30.56 53.44 -10.46
C LEU A 90 -31.19 54.64 -11.17
N THR A 91 -32.45 54.45 -11.59
CA THR A 91 -33.27 55.56 -12.09
C THR A 91 -34.40 55.81 -11.11
N LYS A 92 -34.38 56.96 -10.44
CA LYS A 92 -35.42 57.37 -9.49
C LYS A 92 -35.90 58.78 -9.86
N SER A 93 -37.21 58.95 -9.99
CA SER A 93 -37.85 60.25 -10.31
C SER A 93 -37.27 60.92 -11.57
N GLY A 94 -36.94 60.16 -12.62
CA GLY A 94 -36.38 60.67 -13.88
C GLY A 94 -34.88 60.97 -13.88
N GLN A 95 -34.22 60.85 -12.75
CA GLN A 95 -32.74 60.98 -12.65
C GLN A 95 -32.09 59.59 -12.61
N THR A 96 -31.06 59.42 -13.43
CA THR A 96 -30.23 58.21 -13.44
C THR A 96 -28.96 58.44 -12.69
N VAL A 97 -28.72 57.65 -11.66
CA VAL A 97 -27.54 57.80 -10.78
C VAL A 97 -26.81 56.45 -10.71
N SER A 98 -25.51 56.49 -10.71
CA SER A 98 -24.68 55.31 -10.44
C SER A 98 -24.25 55.31 -8.97
N VAL A 99 -24.55 54.24 -8.26
CA VAL A 99 -24.22 54.00 -6.86
C VAL A 99 -23.41 52.70 -6.79
N GLY A 100 -22.36 52.70 -6.03
CA GLY A 100 -21.57 51.48 -5.87
C GLY A 100 -21.06 51.30 -4.45
N PHE A 101 -20.65 50.10 -4.18
CA PHE A 101 -20.02 49.70 -2.92
C PHE A 101 -18.75 48.92 -3.19
N ASN A 102 -17.76 49.14 -2.36
CA ASN A 102 -16.58 48.28 -2.25
C ASN A 102 -16.56 47.73 -0.82
N ASP A 103 -16.87 46.46 -0.71
CA ASP A 103 -16.87 45.74 0.56
C ASP A 103 -15.60 44.91 0.67
N SER A 104 -14.75 45.25 1.65
CA SER A 104 -13.58 44.44 2.00
C SER A 104 -13.80 43.78 3.35
N PHE A 105 -13.95 42.46 3.37
CA PHE A 105 -14.32 41.73 4.60
C PHE A 105 -13.64 40.38 4.72
N LEU A 106 -13.50 39.91 5.95
CA LEU A 106 -13.13 38.56 6.26
C LEU A 106 -14.42 37.73 6.35
N ASP A 107 -14.53 36.68 5.53
CA ASP A 107 -15.56 35.64 5.62
C ASP A 107 -14.99 34.45 6.40
N MET A 108 -15.67 34.05 7.45
CA MET A 108 -15.27 32.93 8.30
C MET A 108 -16.44 31.98 8.48
N ARG A 109 -16.15 30.68 8.34
CA ARG A 109 -17.11 29.61 8.61
C ARG A 109 -16.69 28.83 9.85
N HIS A 110 -17.63 28.52 10.72
CA HIS A 110 -17.41 27.71 11.89
C HIS A 110 -17.96 26.27 11.68
N PRO A 111 -17.36 25.23 12.25
CA PRO A 111 -17.88 23.85 12.14
C PRO A 111 -19.35 23.66 12.55
N SER A 112 -19.88 24.54 13.41
CA SER A 112 -21.31 24.55 13.74
C SER A 112 -22.25 24.95 12.59
N GLY A 113 -21.69 25.45 11.47
CA GLY A 113 -22.47 26.02 10.36
C GLY A 113 -22.63 27.54 10.43
N LEU A 114 -22.26 28.18 11.53
CA LEU A 114 -22.24 29.65 11.64
C LEU A 114 -21.25 30.24 10.61
N LYS A 115 -21.72 31.19 9.83
CA LYS A 115 -20.89 32.05 8.98
C LYS A 115 -20.88 33.45 9.57
N THR A 116 -19.72 34.09 9.58
CA THR A 116 -19.56 35.48 10.04
C THR A 116 -18.75 36.26 9.03
N ILE A 117 -19.15 37.49 8.81
CA ILE A 117 -18.39 38.47 8.04
C ILE A 117 -18.04 39.67 8.92
N ALA A 118 -16.83 40.19 8.76
CA ALA A 118 -16.41 41.40 9.45
C ALA A 118 -15.46 42.21 8.53
N GLY A 119 -15.74 43.46 8.30
CA GLY A 119 -14.93 44.24 7.36
C GLY A 119 -15.33 45.69 7.27
N TRP A 120 -15.06 46.26 6.12
CA TRP A 120 -15.23 47.70 5.85
C TRP A 120 -15.86 47.92 4.48
N ARG A 121 -16.91 48.78 4.40
CA ARG A 121 -17.60 49.20 3.18
C ARG A 121 -17.23 50.62 2.81
N LEU A 122 -16.88 50.83 1.55
CA LEU A 122 -16.73 52.15 0.95
C LEU A 122 -17.84 52.36 -0.06
N GLY A 123 -18.69 53.38 0.15
CA GLY A 123 -19.72 53.75 -0.79
C GLY A 123 -19.16 54.65 -1.89
N ILE A 124 -19.72 54.54 -3.10
CA ILE A 124 -19.38 55.31 -4.29
C ILE A 124 -20.65 55.88 -4.87
N GLY A 125 -20.70 57.20 -5.09
CA GLY A 125 -21.85 57.87 -5.68
C GLY A 125 -22.46 58.97 -4.78
N PRO A 126 -23.64 59.53 -5.11
CA PRO A 126 -24.29 60.56 -4.30
C PRO A 126 -24.69 60.03 -2.91
N VAL A 127 -24.47 60.85 -1.87
CA VAL A 127 -24.71 60.50 -0.45
C VAL A 127 -26.15 60.05 -0.19
N GLU A 128 -27.13 60.59 -0.91
CA GLU A 128 -28.53 60.25 -0.79
C GLU A 128 -28.86 58.80 -1.13
N PHE A 129 -27.96 58.12 -1.85
CA PHE A 129 -28.10 56.74 -2.31
C PHE A 129 -27.05 55.80 -1.77
N ALA A 130 -25.97 56.31 -1.24
CA ALA A 130 -24.79 55.50 -0.92
C ALA A 130 -24.57 55.31 0.59
N ASP A 131 -25.55 55.68 1.39
CA ASP A 131 -25.40 55.56 2.84
C ASP A 131 -24.24 56.38 3.42
N PHE A 132 -23.96 56.24 4.71
CA PHE A 132 -22.87 56.96 5.39
C PHE A 132 -21.45 56.43 4.99
N SER A 133 -21.41 55.40 4.14
CA SER A 133 -20.15 54.84 3.67
C SER A 133 -19.38 55.68 2.66
N VAL A 134 -19.98 56.71 2.10
CA VAL A 134 -19.34 57.59 1.10
C VAL A 134 -18.29 58.48 1.78
N GLY A 135 -17.06 58.37 1.29
CA GLY A 135 -15.93 59.20 1.71
C GLY A 135 -15.17 58.75 2.95
N LYS A 136 -15.83 58.23 3.96
CA LYS A 136 -15.19 57.70 5.19
C LYS A 136 -15.28 56.19 5.34
N GLY A 137 -16.24 55.60 4.66
CA GLY A 137 -16.55 54.17 4.85
C GLY A 137 -17.22 53.85 6.19
N GLN A 138 -17.69 52.65 6.33
CA GLN A 138 -18.31 52.15 7.54
C GLN A 138 -17.92 50.70 7.83
N PRO A 139 -17.88 50.30 9.13
CA PRO A 139 -17.69 48.86 9.47
C PRO A 139 -18.90 48.07 9.05
N ILE A 140 -18.67 46.85 8.55
CA ILE A 140 -19.69 45.87 8.26
C ILE A 140 -19.45 44.61 9.10
N ILE A 141 -20.50 44.11 9.74
CA ILE A 141 -20.50 42.88 10.50
C ILE A 141 -21.77 42.11 10.12
N GLY A 142 -21.64 40.87 9.78
CA GLY A 142 -22.80 40.02 9.46
C GLY A 142 -22.61 38.60 9.93
N PHE A 143 -23.72 37.90 10.02
CA PHE A 143 -23.72 36.48 10.33
C PHE A 143 -24.86 35.75 9.58
N ALA A 144 -24.64 34.45 9.34
CA ALA A 144 -25.69 33.54 8.92
C ALA A 144 -25.54 32.25 9.73
N MET A 145 -26.61 31.90 10.47
CA MET A 145 -26.61 30.76 11.38
C MET A 145 -27.75 29.80 11.04
N PRO A 146 -27.47 28.58 10.64
CA PRO A 146 -28.50 27.55 10.53
C PRO A 146 -28.97 27.16 11.94
N LEU A 147 -30.29 27.16 12.17
CA LEU A 147 -30.87 26.83 13.46
C LEU A 147 -31.39 25.40 13.53
N LEU A 148 -31.63 24.75 12.38
CA LEU A 148 -32.08 23.37 12.27
C LEU A 148 -31.13 22.57 11.35
N ARG A 149 -31.47 22.46 10.06
CA ARG A 149 -30.64 21.75 9.08
C ARG A 149 -29.32 22.48 8.89
N GLY A 150 -28.21 21.77 9.08
CA GLY A 150 -26.88 22.36 8.94
C GLY A 150 -26.26 22.85 10.25
N PHE A 151 -27.03 22.91 11.36
CA PHE A 151 -26.49 23.21 12.69
C PHE A 151 -25.71 21.99 13.22
N MET A 152 -24.42 22.17 13.51
CA MET A 152 -23.47 21.15 13.98
C MET A 152 -23.26 19.98 13.00
N VAL A 153 -24.23 19.64 12.17
CA VAL A 153 -24.14 18.59 11.14
C VAL A 153 -24.35 19.22 9.78
N ASN A 154 -23.26 19.54 9.10
CA ASN A 154 -23.22 20.15 7.79
C ASN A 154 -22.17 19.48 6.91
N GLN A 155 -22.12 19.84 5.63
CA GLN A 155 -21.25 19.22 4.64
C GLN A 155 -19.76 19.42 4.98
N GLU A 156 -19.39 20.63 5.41
CA GLU A 156 -18.01 20.99 5.75
C GLU A 156 -17.52 20.21 6.99
N ASN A 157 -18.36 20.13 8.02
CA ASN A 157 -18.04 19.35 9.23
C ASN A 157 -18.03 17.83 8.94
N ALA A 158 -18.91 17.33 8.08
CA ALA A 158 -18.88 15.94 7.64
C ALA A 158 -17.59 15.64 6.89
N GLU A 159 -17.13 16.54 6.00
CA GLU A 159 -15.85 16.37 5.30
C GLU A 159 -14.66 16.43 6.25
N LEU A 160 -14.69 17.29 7.26
CA LEU A 160 -13.68 17.32 8.32
C LEU A 160 -13.63 16.00 9.09
N LYS A 161 -14.79 15.44 9.49
CA LYS A 161 -14.88 14.14 10.16
C LYS A 161 -14.36 12.99 9.26
N ARG A 162 -14.72 12.99 7.94
CA ARG A 162 -14.21 12.00 6.98
C ARG A 162 -12.70 12.10 6.83
N SER A 163 -12.17 13.31 6.72
CA SER A 163 -10.72 13.54 6.58
C SER A 163 -9.94 13.10 7.82
N GLY A 164 -10.55 13.14 9.02
CA GLY A 164 -10.00 12.58 10.25
C GLY A 164 -9.83 11.05 10.22
N LEU A 165 -10.60 10.34 9.37
CA LEU A 165 -10.46 8.90 9.17
C LEU A 165 -9.44 8.53 8.06
N ALA A 166 -8.90 9.51 7.35
CA ALA A 166 -7.95 9.26 6.26
C ALA A 166 -6.60 8.70 6.77
N ASP A 167 -6.10 9.17 7.90
CA ASP A 167 -4.83 8.69 8.47
C ASP A 167 -4.95 7.23 9.00
N PRO A 168 -5.95 6.84 9.80
CA PRO A 168 -6.19 5.43 10.14
C PRO A 168 -6.39 4.52 8.91
N ARG A 169 -7.03 5.02 7.86
CA ARG A 169 -7.18 4.28 6.60
C ARG A 169 -5.85 4.07 5.90
N ALA A 170 -5.00 5.09 5.86
CA ALA A 170 -3.64 5.00 5.32
C ALA A 170 -2.80 3.95 6.08
N ASP A 171 -2.91 3.88 7.41
CA ASP A 171 -2.25 2.84 8.21
C ASP A 171 -2.68 1.42 7.83
N ILE A 172 -3.96 1.22 7.54
CA ILE A 172 -4.49 -0.07 7.10
C ILE A 172 -3.92 -0.44 5.72
N GLN A 173 -3.88 0.50 4.78
CA GLN A 173 -3.34 0.29 3.43
C GLN A 173 -1.84 -0.02 3.47
N ILE A 174 -1.07 0.68 4.31
CA ILE A 174 0.35 0.39 4.53
C ILE A 174 0.54 -1.02 5.11
N ALA A 175 -0.27 -1.40 6.11
CA ALA A 175 -0.23 -2.73 6.71
C ALA A 175 -0.56 -3.83 5.70
N GLN A 176 -1.55 -3.61 4.82
CA GLN A 176 -1.89 -4.53 3.73
C GLN A 176 -0.72 -4.70 2.76
N THR A 177 -0.19 -3.60 2.24
CA THR A 177 0.96 -3.62 1.32
C THR A 177 2.15 -4.34 1.94
N ARG A 178 2.41 -4.10 3.23
CA ARG A 178 3.51 -4.75 3.95
C ARG A 178 3.32 -6.25 4.06
N GLN A 179 2.14 -6.72 4.46
CA GLN A 179 1.84 -8.14 4.58
C GLN A 179 1.99 -8.87 3.25
N ASP A 180 1.45 -8.30 2.17
CA ASP A 180 1.50 -8.90 0.85
C ASP A 180 2.93 -8.95 0.30
N LEU A 181 3.71 -7.88 0.51
CA LEU A 181 5.13 -7.85 0.14
C LEU A 181 5.97 -8.86 0.95
N PHE A 182 5.70 -8.99 2.24
CA PHE A 182 6.42 -9.94 3.10
C PHE A 182 6.13 -11.39 2.72
N LEU A 183 4.87 -11.70 2.41
CA LEU A 183 4.49 -13.02 1.90
C LEU A 183 5.20 -13.33 0.58
N ALA A 184 5.16 -12.39 -0.37
CA ALA A 184 5.81 -12.54 -1.66
C ALA A 184 7.33 -12.67 -1.53
N ALA A 185 7.96 -11.84 -0.69
CA ALA A 185 9.41 -11.90 -0.43
C ALA A 185 9.83 -13.20 0.25
N ALA A 186 9.07 -13.69 1.24
CA ALA A 186 9.33 -14.95 1.92
C ALA A 186 9.18 -16.13 0.96
N GLY A 187 8.14 -16.14 0.12
CA GLY A 187 7.97 -17.15 -0.92
C GLY A 187 9.14 -17.18 -1.89
N GLN A 188 9.54 -16.02 -2.40
CA GLN A 188 10.64 -15.89 -3.35
C GLN A 188 12.01 -16.26 -2.72
N TYR A 189 12.23 -15.90 -1.46
CA TYR A 189 13.42 -16.29 -0.73
C TYR A 189 13.58 -17.81 -0.64
N TRP A 190 12.51 -18.55 -0.30
CA TRP A 190 12.56 -20.00 -0.20
C TRP A 190 12.67 -20.69 -1.57
N GLU A 191 12.14 -20.10 -2.65
CA GLU A 191 12.40 -20.58 -4.02
C GLU A 191 13.87 -20.40 -4.41
N TRP A 192 14.49 -19.27 -4.07
CA TRP A 192 15.92 -19.05 -4.29
C TRP A 192 16.78 -20.06 -3.52
N VAL A 193 16.48 -20.30 -2.23
CA VAL A 193 17.18 -21.32 -1.42
C VAL A 193 17.01 -22.69 -2.04
N ALA A 194 15.79 -23.06 -2.45
CA ALA A 194 15.50 -24.34 -3.09
C ALA A 194 16.30 -24.53 -4.40
N ALA A 195 16.35 -23.52 -5.26
CA ALA A 195 17.08 -23.58 -6.53
C ALA A 195 18.58 -23.87 -6.32
N TRP A 196 19.21 -23.24 -5.31
CA TRP A 196 20.59 -23.55 -4.95
C TRP A 196 20.77 -24.97 -4.44
N LYS A 197 19.90 -25.45 -3.55
CA LYS A 197 19.96 -26.81 -3.02
C LYS A 197 19.73 -27.87 -4.10
N LEU A 198 18.78 -27.63 -5.01
CA LEU A 198 18.53 -28.51 -6.16
C LEU A 198 19.74 -28.55 -7.11
N ALA A 199 20.35 -27.42 -7.41
CA ALA A 199 21.54 -27.39 -8.24
C ALA A 199 22.74 -28.10 -7.59
N ASP A 200 22.85 -28.02 -6.26
CA ASP A 200 23.88 -28.76 -5.52
C ASP A 200 23.67 -30.29 -5.61
N VAL A 201 22.41 -30.76 -5.54
CA VAL A 201 22.06 -32.17 -5.82
C VAL A 201 22.52 -32.58 -7.22
N GLN A 202 22.24 -31.75 -8.25
CA GLN A 202 22.65 -32.07 -9.62
C GLN A 202 24.17 -32.04 -9.81
N ARG A 203 24.88 -31.14 -9.12
CA ARG A 203 26.36 -31.10 -9.15
C ARG A 203 26.95 -32.37 -8.59
N ARG A 204 26.43 -32.85 -7.44
CA ARG A 204 26.88 -34.14 -6.85
C ARG A 204 26.53 -35.32 -7.77
N ALA A 205 25.35 -35.31 -8.37
CA ALA A 205 24.92 -36.35 -9.30
C ALA A 205 25.81 -36.42 -10.55
N LEU A 206 26.20 -35.28 -11.11
CA LEU A 206 27.16 -35.23 -12.23
C LEU A 206 28.52 -35.84 -11.85
N LYS A 207 29.05 -35.43 -10.70
CA LYS A 207 30.36 -35.99 -10.23
C LYS A 207 30.29 -37.51 -10.11
N VAL A 208 29.22 -38.06 -9.54
CA VAL A 208 29.01 -39.53 -9.44
C VAL A 208 28.97 -40.18 -10.81
N ALA A 209 28.33 -39.57 -11.80
CA ALA A 209 28.25 -40.09 -13.17
C ALA A 209 29.62 -40.04 -13.87
N GLU A 210 30.40 -38.98 -13.68
CA GLU A 210 31.76 -38.82 -14.22
C GLU A 210 32.72 -39.86 -13.60
N ASP A 211 32.69 -40.05 -12.28
CA ASP A 211 33.49 -41.07 -11.59
C ASP A 211 33.14 -42.48 -12.11
N ARG A 212 31.88 -42.77 -12.35
CA ARG A 212 31.44 -44.05 -12.94
C ARG A 212 31.90 -44.21 -14.36
N TYR A 213 31.74 -43.21 -15.21
CA TYR A 213 32.23 -43.27 -16.59
C TYR A 213 33.71 -43.67 -16.62
N GLY A 214 34.56 -43.04 -15.79
CA GLY A 214 35.96 -43.41 -15.65
C GLY A 214 36.19 -44.88 -15.23
N GLN A 215 35.40 -45.40 -14.28
CA GLN A 215 35.47 -46.80 -13.84
C GLN A 215 35.04 -47.77 -14.97
N VAL A 216 33.97 -47.49 -15.66
CA VAL A 216 33.45 -48.34 -16.78
C VAL A 216 34.42 -48.34 -17.92
N GLU A 217 35.04 -47.21 -18.28
CA GLU A 217 36.04 -47.10 -19.33
C GLU A 217 37.31 -47.96 -18.99
N GLN A 218 37.79 -47.89 -17.75
CA GLN A 218 38.90 -48.73 -17.33
C GLN A 218 38.58 -50.25 -17.39
N ARG A 219 37.38 -50.64 -16.96
CA ARG A 219 36.91 -52.06 -17.04
C ARG A 219 36.70 -52.55 -18.47
N ALA A 220 36.27 -51.64 -19.38
CA ALA A 220 36.17 -51.99 -20.81
C ALA A 220 37.53 -52.21 -21.43
N LYS A 221 38.55 -51.35 -21.11
CA LYS A 221 39.93 -51.56 -21.54
C LYS A 221 40.52 -52.88 -21.04
N ALA A 222 40.09 -53.37 -19.86
CA ALA A 222 40.44 -54.66 -19.31
C ALA A 222 39.61 -55.85 -19.85
N GLY A 223 38.68 -55.59 -20.77
CA GLY A 223 37.79 -56.61 -21.33
C GLY A 223 36.68 -57.12 -20.38
N ALA A 224 36.45 -56.43 -19.26
CA ALA A 224 35.53 -56.85 -18.22
C ALA A 224 34.07 -56.39 -18.41
N VAL A 225 33.81 -55.43 -19.33
CA VAL A 225 32.49 -54.91 -19.69
C VAL A 225 32.42 -54.62 -21.19
N ALA A 226 31.21 -54.59 -21.76
CA ALA A 226 31.00 -54.36 -23.18
C ALA A 226 31.34 -52.90 -23.56
N PRO A 227 31.84 -52.62 -24.78
CA PRO A 227 32.06 -51.25 -25.28
C PRO A 227 30.76 -50.40 -25.25
N LEU A 228 29.61 -51.00 -25.38
CA LEU A 228 28.30 -50.30 -25.30
C LEU A 228 28.04 -49.73 -23.90
N ASP A 229 28.54 -50.38 -22.83
CA ASP A 229 28.39 -49.85 -21.45
C ASP A 229 29.17 -48.56 -21.27
N VAL A 230 30.27 -48.31 -22.00
CA VAL A 230 31.01 -47.04 -21.99
C VAL A 230 30.19 -45.93 -22.64
N VAL A 231 29.51 -46.26 -23.76
CA VAL A 231 28.63 -45.32 -24.45
C VAL A 231 27.47 -44.92 -23.55
N GLU A 232 26.86 -45.87 -22.86
CA GLU A 232 25.75 -45.65 -21.93
C GLU A 232 26.20 -44.80 -20.74
N ALA A 233 27.35 -45.08 -20.13
CA ALA A 233 27.89 -44.27 -19.04
C ALA A 233 28.19 -42.82 -19.48
N ASN A 234 28.74 -42.64 -20.69
CA ASN A 234 28.95 -41.29 -21.24
C ASN A 234 27.66 -40.54 -21.56
N GLN A 235 26.65 -41.25 -22.07
CA GLN A 235 25.32 -40.66 -22.27
C GLN A 235 24.74 -40.09 -20.97
N GLU A 236 24.86 -40.81 -19.84
CA GLU A 236 24.42 -40.35 -18.55
C GLU A 236 25.17 -39.09 -18.10
N VAL A 237 26.52 -39.03 -18.31
CA VAL A 237 27.33 -37.84 -18.04
C VAL A 237 26.76 -36.63 -18.82
N GLN A 238 26.56 -36.78 -20.14
CA GLN A 238 26.03 -35.67 -20.96
C GLN A 238 24.62 -35.23 -20.49
N ARG A 239 23.76 -36.16 -20.14
CA ARG A 239 22.44 -35.87 -19.59
C ARG A 239 22.53 -35.10 -18.26
N ARG A 240 23.44 -35.50 -17.35
CA ARG A 240 23.64 -34.80 -16.07
C ARG A 240 24.21 -33.38 -16.26
N LYS A 241 25.07 -33.20 -17.27
CA LYS A 241 25.58 -31.87 -17.63
C LYS A 241 24.45 -30.94 -18.09
N GLU A 242 23.58 -31.44 -18.97
CA GLU A 242 22.41 -30.68 -19.45
C GLU A 242 21.50 -30.25 -18.27
N ILE A 243 21.14 -31.18 -17.36
CA ILE A 243 20.31 -30.92 -16.20
C ILE A 243 21.00 -29.88 -15.27
N LEU A 244 22.30 -29.98 -15.08
CA LEU A 244 23.04 -29.01 -14.26
C LEU A 244 23.03 -27.60 -14.87
N ILE A 245 23.17 -27.48 -16.19
CA ILE A 245 23.05 -26.18 -16.89
C ILE A 245 21.64 -25.59 -16.69
N ALA A 246 20.59 -26.41 -16.81
CA ALA A 246 19.23 -25.96 -16.54
C ALA A 246 19.05 -25.53 -15.07
N ALA A 247 19.63 -26.25 -14.11
CA ALA A 247 19.59 -25.89 -12.70
C ALA A 247 20.37 -24.58 -12.40
N GLN A 248 21.50 -24.36 -13.07
CA GLN A 248 22.24 -23.09 -12.96
C GLN A 248 21.40 -21.90 -13.48
N ARG A 249 20.71 -22.10 -14.60
CA ARG A 249 19.79 -21.09 -15.12
C ARG A 249 18.64 -20.81 -14.13
N ALA A 250 18.12 -21.84 -13.46
CA ALA A 250 17.09 -21.67 -12.43
C ALA A 250 17.61 -20.82 -11.24
N ILE A 251 18.86 -21.04 -10.79
CA ILE A 251 19.47 -20.18 -9.75
C ILE A 251 19.48 -18.72 -10.20
N GLU A 252 19.99 -18.41 -11.38
CA GLU A 252 20.03 -17.05 -11.90
C GLU A 252 18.65 -16.42 -11.94
N GLN A 253 17.64 -17.16 -12.39
CA GLN A 253 16.26 -16.69 -12.47
C GLN A 253 15.70 -16.35 -11.09
N GLU A 254 15.84 -17.24 -10.11
CA GLU A 254 15.33 -16.99 -8.77
C GLU A 254 16.15 -15.90 -8.03
N GLN A 255 17.42 -15.77 -8.34
CA GLN A 255 18.26 -14.69 -7.84
C GLN A 255 17.81 -13.31 -8.36
N TYR A 256 17.50 -13.20 -9.65
CA TYR A 256 16.93 -11.97 -10.22
C TYR A 256 15.55 -11.67 -9.66
N ARG A 257 14.69 -12.67 -9.45
CA ARG A 257 13.39 -12.48 -8.80
C ARG A 257 13.53 -12.00 -7.37
N LEU A 258 14.45 -12.59 -6.59
CA LEU A 258 14.70 -12.17 -5.22
C LEU A 258 15.26 -10.76 -5.14
N SER A 259 16.11 -10.35 -6.10
CA SER A 259 16.66 -9.00 -6.13
C SER A 259 15.58 -7.91 -6.21
N MET A 260 14.40 -8.21 -6.77
CA MET A 260 13.28 -7.26 -6.79
C MET A 260 12.74 -6.91 -5.41
N PHE A 261 13.06 -7.70 -4.39
CA PHE A 261 12.72 -7.43 -2.99
C PHE A 261 13.89 -6.78 -2.22
N LEU A 262 15.12 -6.93 -2.70
CA LEU A 262 16.33 -6.44 -2.05
C LEU A 262 16.80 -5.13 -2.72
N TRP A 263 16.35 -4.00 -2.23
CA TRP A 263 16.73 -2.69 -2.78
C TRP A 263 17.82 -2.05 -1.96
N ASP A 264 18.95 -1.70 -2.61
CA ASP A 264 20.00 -0.86 -2.02
C ASP A 264 19.96 0.51 -2.72
N LYS A 265 19.61 1.55 -1.97
CA LYS A 265 19.32 2.89 -2.48
C LYS A 265 18.22 2.85 -3.56
N ASP A 266 18.56 2.95 -4.83
CA ASP A 266 17.62 3.06 -5.95
C ASP A 266 17.72 1.88 -6.94
N ALA A 267 18.42 0.81 -6.59
CA ALA A 267 18.63 -0.34 -7.46
C ALA A 267 18.45 -1.68 -6.72
N PRO A 268 17.95 -2.72 -7.43
CA PRO A 268 17.90 -4.08 -6.90
C PRO A 268 19.30 -4.63 -6.60
N ALA A 269 19.48 -5.28 -5.46
CA ALA A 269 20.72 -5.97 -5.07
C ALA A 269 20.56 -7.49 -5.21
N THR A 270 21.56 -8.15 -5.81
CA THR A 270 21.55 -9.61 -5.96
C THR A 270 22.39 -10.27 -4.86
N PRO A 271 21.83 -11.24 -4.11
CA PRO A 271 22.58 -11.97 -3.11
C PRO A 271 23.57 -12.95 -3.77
N GLY A 272 24.77 -13.07 -3.24
CA GLY A 272 25.80 -14.01 -3.73
C GLY A 272 25.55 -15.45 -3.28
N ALA A 273 26.26 -16.39 -3.92
CA ALA A 273 26.19 -17.82 -3.63
C ALA A 273 26.60 -18.17 -2.18
N GLU A 274 27.52 -17.42 -1.63
CA GLU A 274 28.06 -17.58 -0.27
C GLU A 274 27.05 -17.23 0.82
N ARG A 275 25.94 -16.61 0.44
CA ARG A 275 24.87 -16.20 1.37
C ARG A 275 23.68 -17.18 1.45
N VAL A 276 23.73 -18.29 0.71
CA VAL A 276 22.64 -19.28 0.71
C VAL A 276 22.62 -20.02 2.05
N PRO A 277 21.52 -19.99 2.81
CA PRO A 277 21.42 -20.67 4.09
C PRO A 277 21.14 -22.16 3.93
N GLU A 278 21.32 -22.89 5.03
CA GLU A 278 20.70 -24.21 5.19
C GLU A 278 19.23 -24.07 5.57
N PHE A 279 18.42 -25.06 5.19
CA PHE A 279 17.05 -25.12 5.69
C PHE A 279 17.03 -25.31 7.22
N PRO A 280 16.14 -24.64 7.96
CA PRO A 280 15.96 -24.87 9.39
C PRO A 280 15.66 -26.35 9.68
N ASN A 281 16.28 -26.90 10.72
CA ASN A 281 16.06 -28.29 11.12
C ASN A 281 14.82 -28.46 11.99
N GLN A 282 14.34 -27.39 12.66
CA GLN A 282 13.14 -27.41 13.47
C GLN A 282 11.91 -27.39 12.59
N ILE A 283 11.05 -28.39 12.77
CA ILE A 283 9.78 -28.56 12.06
C ILE A 283 8.71 -28.68 13.12
N GLU A 284 8.20 -27.52 13.58
CA GLU A 284 7.21 -27.45 14.66
C GLU A 284 5.84 -27.04 14.11
N LEU A 285 4.79 -27.50 14.77
CA LEU A 285 3.42 -27.07 14.52
C LEU A 285 2.97 -26.20 15.70
N PRO A 286 2.18 -25.16 15.46
CA PRO A 286 1.55 -24.41 16.54
C PRO A 286 0.60 -25.33 17.32
N SER A 287 0.56 -25.20 18.65
CA SER A 287 -0.40 -25.94 19.48
C SER A 287 -1.84 -25.47 19.22
N ALA A 288 -2.82 -26.30 19.56
CA ALA A 288 -4.24 -25.95 19.39
C ALA A 288 -4.62 -24.65 20.14
N GLU A 289 -4.02 -24.40 21.29
CA GLU A 289 -4.23 -23.17 22.08
C GLU A 289 -3.68 -21.94 21.35
N VAL A 290 -2.49 -22.07 20.76
CA VAL A 290 -1.88 -21.00 19.95
C VAL A 290 -2.74 -20.71 18.72
N VAL A 291 -3.19 -21.74 18.02
CA VAL A 291 -4.08 -21.59 16.85
C VAL A 291 -5.39 -20.89 17.22
N HIS A 292 -5.98 -21.21 18.36
CA HIS A 292 -7.18 -20.53 18.83
C HIS A 292 -6.92 -19.03 19.10
N SER A 293 -5.84 -18.71 19.80
CA SER A 293 -5.45 -17.32 20.05
C SER A 293 -5.12 -16.58 18.76
N ASP A 294 -4.45 -17.22 17.81
CA ASP A 294 -4.11 -16.66 16.50
C ASP A 294 -5.35 -16.33 15.67
N LYS A 295 -6.40 -17.16 15.69
CA LYS A 295 -7.67 -16.86 15.03
C LYS A 295 -8.37 -15.63 15.63
N VAL A 296 -8.36 -15.50 16.97
CA VAL A 296 -8.90 -14.30 17.64
C VAL A 296 -8.10 -13.07 17.27
N TYR A 297 -6.77 -13.17 17.31
CA TYR A 297 -5.87 -12.10 16.95
C TYR A 297 -6.05 -11.68 15.47
N ALA A 298 -6.11 -12.65 14.56
CA ALA A 298 -6.25 -12.41 13.12
C ALA A 298 -7.49 -11.57 12.78
N LYS A 299 -8.64 -11.86 13.40
CA LYS A 299 -9.87 -11.06 13.21
C LYS A 299 -9.69 -9.57 13.54
N ALA A 300 -8.84 -9.25 14.52
CA ALA A 300 -8.58 -7.87 14.92
C ALA A 300 -7.41 -7.23 14.15
N ALA A 301 -6.43 -8.03 13.72
CA ALA A 301 -5.19 -7.57 13.13
C ALA A 301 -5.25 -7.41 11.61
N ARG A 302 -6.04 -8.26 10.93
CA ARG A 302 -6.09 -8.31 9.46
C ARG A 302 -6.61 -7.00 8.87
N PRO A 303 -5.86 -6.39 7.93
CA PRO A 303 -6.21 -5.11 7.33
C PRO A 303 -7.58 -5.11 6.67
N GLU A 304 -7.99 -6.21 6.02
CA GLU A 304 -9.26 -6.33 5.29
C GLU A 304 -10.48 -6.23 6.21
N VAL A 305 -10.36 -6.71 7.46
CA VAL A 305 -11.42 -6.59 8.47
C VAL A 305 -11.47 -5.15 8.99
N ARG A 306 -10.30 -4.56 9.24
CA ARG A 306 -10.18 -3.18 9.73
C ARG A 306 -10.68 -2.15 8.70
N GLU A 307 -10.44 -2.40 7.40
CA GLU A 307 -10.92 -1.54 6.31
C GLU A 307 -12.46 -1.44 6.30
N VAL A 308 -13.16 -2.58 6.46
CA VAL A 308 -14.63 -2.58 6.56
C VAL A 308 -15.09 -1.73 7.76
N GLY A 309 -14.36 -1.78 8.88
CA GLY A 309 -14.65 -0.94 10.04
C GLY A 309 -14.49 0.56 9.76
N ILE A 310 -13.51 0.98 8.96
CA ILE A 310 -13.35 2.38 8.53
C ILE A 310 -14.49 2.77 7.55
N GLU A 311 -14.81 1.93 6.58
CA GLU A 311 -15.93 2.16 5.64
C GLU A 311 -17.27 2.33 6.38
N ALA A 312 -17.53 1.50 7.39
CA ALA A 312 -18.71 1.63 8.24
C ALA A 312 -18.75 2.97 9.00
N LYS A 313 -17.61 3.45 9.53
CA LYS A 313 -17.49 4.76 10.20
C LYS A 313 -17.74 5.90 9.22
N LEU A 314 -17.20 5.83 8.00
CA LEU A 314 -17.45 6.82 6.94
C LEU A 314 -18.93 6.88 6.60
N ASN A 315 -19.59 5.72 6.42
CA ASN A 315 -21.00 5.65 6.15
C ASN A 315 -21.88 6.19 7.30
N ASN A 316 -21.44 6.04 8.56
CA ASN A 316 -22.16 6.64 9.70
C ASN A 316 -22.16 8.16 9.62
N ILE A 317 -21.05 8.79 9.21
CA ILE A 317 -20.98 10.24 8.98
C ILE A 317 -21.98 10.63 7.88
N ASP A 318 -22.04 9.85 6.79
CA ASP A 318 -22.98 10.09 5.70
C ASP A 318 -24.43 9.91 6.15
N LEU A 319 -24.72 8.93 6.99
CA LEU A 319 -26.06 8.70 7.57
C LEU A 319 -26.50 9.84 8.50
N GLU A 320 -25.57 10.35 9.35
CA GLU A 320 -25.85 11.52 10.19
C GLU A 320 -26.19 12.74 9.34
N LEU A 321 -25.40 13.00 8.28
CA LEU A 321 -25.64 14.09 7.35
C LEU A 321 -26.96 13.93 6.61
N ALA A 322 -27.27 12.74 6.11
CA ALA A 322 -28.52 12.43 5.41
C ALA A 322 -29.75 12.63 6.33
N LYS A 323 -29.68 12.20 7.59
CA LYS A 323 -30.73 12.45 8.59
C LYS A 323 -30.91 13.93 8.87
N ASN A 324 -29.82 14.70 8.95
CA ASN A 324 -29.87 16.15 9.10
C ASN A 324 -30.56 16.84 7.88
N ASN A 325 -30.28 16.32 6.66
CA ASN A 325 -30.91 16.84 5.42
C ASN A 325 -32.41 16.63 5.34
N LEU A 326 -33.02 15.77 6.19
CA LEU A 326 -34.47 15.66 6.34
C LEU A 326 -35.09 16.81 7.13
N LEU A 327 -34.29 17.52 7.94
CA LEU A 327 -34.81 18.67 8.69
C LEU A 327 -35.12 19.83 7.76
N PRO A 328 -36.15 20.64 8.08
CA PRO A 328 -36.33 21.94 7.42
C PRO A 328 -35.09 22.81 7.58
N SER A 329 -34.74 23.63 6.59
CA SER A 329 -33.80 24.71 6.85
C SER A 329 -34.49 25.84 7.58
N LEU A 330 -33.88 26.31 8.63
CA LEU A 330 -34.25 27.52 9.35
C LEU A 330 -32.97 28.31 9.59
N ASP A 331 -32.79 29.35 8.82
CA ASP A 331 -31.56 30.13 8.79
C ASP A 331 -31.84 31.52 9.35
N ALA A 332 -31.10 31.93 10.38
CA ALA A 332 -31.09 33.29 10.89
C ALA A 332 -29.96 34.08 10.26
N THR A 333 -30.24 35.21 9.68
CA THR A 333 -29.27 36.10 9.04
C THR A 333 -29.30 37.48 9.65
N GLY A 334 -28.15 38.08 9.80
CA GLY A 334 -27.96 39.47 10.14
C GLY A 334 -26.85 40.04 9.30
N GLU A 335 -27.16 40.95 8.43
CA GLU A 335 -26.20 41.54 7.49
C GLU A 335 -26.39 43.07 7.34
N PRO A 336 -25.33 43.80 7.00
CA PRO A 336 -25.42 45.21 6.76
C PRO A 336 -26.28 45.47 5.52
N SER A 337 -27.29 46.35 5.66
CA SER A 337 -28.14 46.72 4.53
C SER A 337 -27.39 47.47 3.46
N ARG A 338 -27.70 47.21 2.21
CA ARG A 338 -27.24 47.98 1.03
C ARG A 338 -28.22 49.05 0.63
N LYS A 339 -29.37 49.13 1.27
CA LYS A 339 -30.40 50.16 0.99
C LYS A 339 -30.22 51.31 1.97
N PRO A 340 -30.19 52.57 1.50
CA PRO A 340 -30.24 53.70 2.39
C PRO A 340 -31.51 53.67 3.21
N GLY A 341 -31.42 53.74 4.51
CA GLY A 341 -32.51 53.67 5.46
C GLY A 341 -32.27 54.45 6.72
N GLU A 342 -33.32 54.89 7.38
CA GLU A 342 -33.28 55.56 8.68
C GLU A 342 -32.99 54.52 9.75
N PHE A 343 -31.88 54.65 10.47
CA PHE A 343 -31.48 53.75 11.55
C PHE A 343 -31.08 54.48 12.82
N VAL A 344 -31.47 53.91 13.94
CA VAL A 344 -31.24 54.47 15.27
C VAL A 344 -29.76 54.66 15.62
N LEU A 345 -28.84 53.92 14.95
CA LEU A 345 -27.41 53.98 15.15
C LEU A 345 -26.60 54.41 13.91
N GLY A 346 -27.27 54.90 12.86
CA GLY A 346 -26.57 55.31 11.64
C GLY A 346 -26.07 54.18 10.76
N LEU A 347 -26.30 52.92 11.11
CA LEU A 347 -25.91 51.72 10.38
C LEU A 347 -27.18 50.98 9.94
N GLY A 348 -27.31 50.68 8.65
CA GLY A 348 -28.37 49.89 8.10
C GLY A 348 -28.16 48.40 8.32
N TYR A 349 -29.09 47.71 8.99
CA TYR A 349 -29.06 46.26 9.16
C TYR A 349 -30.25 45.58 8.55
N HIS A 350 -30.01 44.44 7.96
CA HIS A 350 -31.05 43.48 7.59
C HIS A 350 -30.98 42.29 8.55
N VAL A 351 -32.02 42.02 9.30
CA VAL A 351 -32.17 40.81 10.11
C VAL A 351 -33.30 40.01 9.54
N GLY A 352 -33.03 38.75 9.25
CA GLY A 352 -34.01 37.87 8.63
C GLY A 352 -33.99 36.47 9.22
N VAL A 353 -35.12 35.80 9.12
CA VAL A 353 -35.25 34.37 9.36
C VAL A 353 -35.88 33.75 8.14
N GLU A 354 -35.20 32.80 7.53
CA GLU A 354 -35.72 32.09 6.37
C GLU A 354 -35.99 30.64 6.71
N MET A 355 -37.17 30.14 6.37
CA MET A 355 -37.55 28.74 6.54
C MET A 355 -37.88 28.13 5.20
N ARG A 356 -37.26 26.99 4.88
CA ARG A 356 -37.57 26.19 3.67
C ARG A 356 -37.90 24.76 4.06
N ILE A 357 -39.08 24.29 3.64
CA ILE A 357 -39.55 22.94 3.89
C ILE A 357 -39.83 22.25 2.56
N PRO A 358 -39.04 21.27 2.13
CA PRO A 358 -39.35 20.48 0.95
C PRO A 358 -40.52 19.52 1.27
N PHE A 359 -41.70 19.70 0.64
CA PHE A 359 -42.90 18.93 0.95
C PHE A 359 -42.72 17.41 0.81
N LEU A 360 -42.09 16.94 -0.27
CA LEU A 360 -41.95 15.52 -0.54
C LEU A 360 -40.70 14.89 0.05
N GLN A 361 -39.70 15.68 0.39
CA GLN A 361 -38.43 15.26 0.98
C GLN A 361 -37.72 14.07 0.27
N ARG A 362 -38.04 13.85 -1.02
CA ARG A 362 -37.56 12.66 -1.77
C ARG A 362 -36.05 12.52 -1.75
N ARG A 363 -35.35 13.65 -1.89
CA ARG A 363 -33.87 13.66 -1.85
C ARG A 363 -33.35 13.18 -0.50
N GLY A 364 -33.76 13.79 0.60
CA GLY A 364 -33.29 13.42 1.94
C GLY A 364 -33.69 12.00 2.34
N ARG A 365 -34.92 11.56 1.99
CA ARG A 365 -35.37 10.16 2.20
C ARG A 365 -34.54 9.18 1.40
N GLY A 366 -34.18 9.52 0.14
CA GLY A 366 -33.31 8.71 -0.69
C GLY A 366 -31.90 8.58 -0.12
N GLU A 367 -31.31 9.70 0.34
CA GLU A 367 -29.99 9.72 0.99
C GLU A 367 -29.96 8.87 2.27
N VAL A 368 -30.98 8.94 3.11
CA VAL A 368 -31.11 8.11 4.33
C VAL A 368 -31.25 6.63 3.97
N LEU A 369 -32.13 6.29 3.01
CA LEU A 369 -32.33 4.91 2.59
C LEU A 369 -31.06 4.31 2.01
N GLU A 370 -30.31 5.08 1.21
CA GLU A 370 -29.02 4.67 0.66
C GLU A 370 -27.98 4.41 1.77
N ALA A 371 -27.85 5.34 2.73
CA ALA A 371 -26.90 5.20 3.83
C ALA A 371 -27.27 4.05 4.78
N GLN A 372 -28.57 3.82 5.03
CA GLN A 372 -29.04 2.67 5.80
C GLN A 372 -28.73 1.34 5.08
N GLY A 373 -29.06 1.23 3.79
CA GLY A 373 -28.74 0.04 3.01
C GLY A 373 -27.24 -0.26 2.96
N LYS A 374 -26.40 0.79 2.90
CA LYS A 374 -24.94 0.62 3.04
C LYS A 374 -24.55 0.15 4.44
N ALA A 375 -25.15 0.67 5.51
CA ALA A 375 -24.88 0.23 6.87
C ALA A 375 -25.20 -1.25 7.08
N ASP A 376 -26.37 -1.70 6.60
CA ASP A 376 -26.79 -3.11 6.66
C ASP A 376 -25.80 -3.99 5.86
N ARG A 377 -25.38 -3.53 4.68
CA ARG A 377 -24.38 -4.23 3.88
C ARG A 377 -23.05 -4.36 4.64
N PHE A 378 -22.57 -3.31 5.33
CA PHE A 378 -21.31 -3.38 6.07
C PHE A 378 -21.37 -4.39 7.21
N VAL A 379 -22.49 -4.54 7.89
CA VAL A 379 -22.67 -5.59 8.93
C VAL A 379 -22.48 -6.98 8.33
N LEU A 380 -23.04 -7.24 7.15
CA LEU A 380 -22.91 -8.54 6.46
C LEU A 380 -21.49 -8.75 5.93
N VAL A 381 -20.88 -7.72 5.33
CA VAL A 381 -19.51 -7.78 4.82
C VAL A 381 -18.50 -7.98 5.96
N GLN A 382 -18.72 -7.33 7.11
CA GLN A 382 -17.88 -7.54 8.30
C GLN A 382 -17.88 -9.01 8.74
N LYS A 383 -19.08 -9.60 8.90
CA LYS A 383 -19.21 -11.02 9.26
C LYS A 383 -18.54 -11.94 8.23
N PHE A 384 -18.73 -11.64 6.93
CA PHE A 384 -18.09 -12.41 5.87
C PHE A 384 -16.57 -12.32 5.94
N ARG A 385 -15.99 -11.12 6.10
CA ARG A 385 -14.53 -10.92 6.20
C ARG A 385 -13.94 -11.59 7.44
N GLU A 386 -14.60 -11.49 8.58
CA GLU A 386 -14.18 -12.19 9.79
C GLU A 386 -14.16 -13.71 9.61
N GLN A 387 -15.17 -14.27 8.94
CA GLN A 387 -15.21 -15.71 8.65
C GLN A 387 -14.16 -16.10 7.60
N GLN A 388 -13.94 -15.26 6.58
CA GLN A 388 -12.90 -15.48 5.58
C GLN A 388 -11.51 -15.57 6.23
N VAL A 389 -11.19 -14.67 7.17
CA VAL A 389 -9.92 -14.70 7.92
C VAL A 389 -9.76 -16.02 8.69
N ILE A 390 -10.84 -16.52 9.33
CA ILE A 390 -10.77 -17.83 10.01
C ILE A 390 -10.42 -18.94 9.03
N VAL A 391 -11.10 -18.96 7.88
CA VAL A 391 -10.86 -19.98 6.83
C VAL A 391 -9.43 -19.87 6.27
N ASP A 392 -8.91 -18.64 6.09
CA ASP A 392 -7.53 -18.43 5.65
C ASP A 392 -6.54 -19.02 6.66
N VAL A 393 -6.75 -18.83 7.97
CA VAL A 393 -5.91 -19.40 9.03
C VAL A 393 -6.00 -20.93 9.04
N ASP A 394 -7.21 -21.49 8.92
CA ASP A 394 -7.40 -22.94 8.88
C ASP A 394 -6.74 -23.57 7.65
N ASN A 395 -6.88 -22.93 6.49
CA ASN A 395 -6.23 -23.36 5.25
C ASN A 395 -4.70 -23.30 5.36
N ALA A 396 -4.17 -22.22 5.93
CA ALA A 396 -2.74 -22.06 6.14
C ALA A 396 -2.18 -23.11 7.14
N LEU A 397 -2.90 -23.38 8.22
CA LEU A 397 -2.54 -24.44 9.18
C LEU A 397 -2.50 -25.81 8.51
N SER A 398 -3.55 -26.16 7.76
CA SER A 398 -3.61 -27.41 7.01
C SER A 398 -2.44 -27.53 6.02
N ALA A 399 -2.06 -26.42 5.34
CA ALA A 399 -0.90 -26.42 4.45
C ALA A 399 0.40 -26.72 5.18
N VAL A 400 0.60 -26.17 6.40
CA VAL A 400 1.79 -26.44 7.23
C VAL A 400 1.80 -27.92 7.68
N GLU A 401 0.67 -28.46 8.15
CA GLU A 401 0.56 -29.85 8.58
C GLU A 401 0.90 -30.82 7.44
N ARG A 402 0.28 -30.64 6.28
CA ARG A 402 0.53 -31.51 5.10
C ARG A 402 1.95 -31.36 4.57
N ALA A 403 2.52 -30.15 4.59
CA ALA A 403 3.92 -29.95 4.20
C ALA A 403 4.89 -30.66 5.17
N LYS A 404 4.62 -30.66 6.48
CA LYS A 404 5.38 -31.43 7.47
C LYS A 404 5.32 -32.93 7.22
N GLU A 405 4.13 -33.48 6.97
CA GLU A 405 3.96 -34.90 6.63
C GLU A 405 4.75 -35.25 5.37
N ARG A 406 4.67 -34.41 4.32
CA ARG A 406 5.42 -34.60 3.07
C ARG A 406 6.93 -34.64 3.28
N ILE A 407 7.49 -33.81 4.17
CA ILE A 407 8.93 -33.85 4.49
C ILE A 407 9.30 -35.22 5.05
N SER A 408 8.52 -35.75 5.99
CA SER A 408 8.77 -37.05 6.63
C SER A 408 8.76 -38.19 5.59
N VAL A 409 7.71 -38.25 4.76
CA VAL A 409 7.57 -39.28 3.72
C VAL A 409 8.67 -39.14 2.65
N ALA A 410 8.96 -37.91 2.18
CA ALA A 410 10.01 -37.67 1.20
C ALA A 410 11.41 -38.06 1.73
N PHE A 411 11.67 -37.80 3.02
CA PHE A 411 12.92 -38.23 3.66
C PHE A 411 13.05 -39.75 3.72
N GLN A 412 11.99 -40.48 4.13
CA GLN A 412 11.97 -41.92 4.14
C GLN A 412 12.18 -42.51 2.74
N SER A 413 11.48 -41.94 1.72
CA SER A 413 11.68 -42.32 0.32
C SER A 413 13.14 -42.13 -0.13
N LEU A 414 13.77 -41.01 0.22
CA LEU A 414 15.17 -40.75 -0.07
C LEU A 414 16.09 -41.81 0.57
N GLN A 415 15.86 -42.14 1.85
CA GLN A 415 16.67 -43.18 2.53
C GLN A 415 16.58 -44.54 1.85
N LEU A 416 15.37 -44.95 1.48
CA LEU A 416 15.15 -46.22 0.75
C LEU A 416 15.79 -46.17 -0.65
N ALA A 417 15.65 -45.08 -1.38
CA ALA A 417 16.26 -44.91 -2.70
C ALA A 417 17.79 -44.97 -2.63
N ARG A 418 18.40 -44.35 -1.62
CA ARG A 418 19.86 -44.43 -1.37
C ARG A 418 20.33 -45.83 -1.00
N THR A 419 19.55 -46.57 -0.21
CA THR A 419 19.84 -47.97 0.11
C THR A 419 19.82 -48.83 -1.15
N LEU A 420 18.81 -48.65 -2.00
CA LEU A 420 18.71 -49.37 -3.28
C LEU A 420 19.86 -49.03 -4.24
N GLU A 421 20.22 -47.76 -4.30
CA GLU A 421 21.35 -47.26 -5.08
C GLU A 421 22.67 -47.90 -4.62
N GLN A 422 22.94 -47.90 -3.32
CA GLN A 422 24.13 -48.52 -2.75
C GLN A 422 24.18 -50.03 -3.04
N GLY A 423 23.07 -50.73 -2.86
CA GLY A 423 22.94 -52.17 -3.16
C GLY A 423 23.21 -52.45 -4.64
N GLU A 424 22.69 -51.65 -5.56
CA GLU A 424 22.91 -51.89 -7.00
C GLU A 424 24.34 -51.55 -7.41
N ARG A 425 24.97 -50.54 -6.84
CA ARG A 425 26.40 -50.26 -7.02
C ARG A 425 27.30 -51.41 -6.56
N PHE A 426 26.97 -52.03 -5.41
CA PHE A 426 27.66 -53.21 -4.92
C PHE A 426 27.54 -54.41 -5.89
N ARG A 427 26.32 -54.71 -6.36
CA ARG A 427 26.07 -55.74 -7.37
C ARG A 427 26.79 -55.50 -8.66
N PHE A 428 26.88 -54.25 -9.13
CA PHE A 428 27.64 -53.87 -10.31
C PHE A 428 29.16 -54.10 -10.09
N GLY A 429 29.67 -53.79 -8.91
CA GLY A 429 31.06 -54.09 -8.54
C GLY A 429 31.40 -55.58 -8.65
N MET A 430 30.45 -56.43 -8.28
CA MET A 430 30.54 -57.90 -8.37
C MET A 430 30.28 -58.49 -9.79
N GLY A 431 29.92 -57.64 -10.77
CA GLY A 431 29.54 -58.08 -12.12
C GLY A 431 28.13 -58.70 -12.22
N ALA A 432 27.29 -58.53 -11.21
CA ALA A 432 25.96 -59.19 -11.10
C ALA A 432 24.83 -58.32 -11.65
N THR A 433 25.11 -57.13 -12.24
CA THR A 433 24.15 -56.22 -12.84
C THR A 433 24.80 -55.35 -13.90
N SER A 434 24.01 -54.68 -14.75
CA SER A 434 24.50 -53.79 -15.79
C SER A 434 24.54 -52.32 -15.32
N VAL A 435 25.31 -51.47 -16.05
CA VAL A 435 25.39 -50.00 -15.89
C VAL A 435 24.00 -49.37 -15.94
N LEU A 436 23.11 -49.89 -16.76
CA LEU A 436 21.72 -49.37 -16.93
C LEU A 436 20.95 -49.37 -15.59
N PHE A 437 20.99 -50.48 -14.83
CA PHE A 437 20.29 -50.57 -13.55
C PHE A 437 20.89 -49.65 -12.50
N VAL A 438 22.18 -49.49 -12.48
CA VAL A 438 22.87 -48.52 -11.58
C VAL A 438 22.42 -47.12 -11.92
N ASN A 439 22.46 -46.69 -13.21
CA ASN A 439 21.98 -45.40 -13.67
C ASN A 439 20.52 -45.17 -13.25
N LEU A 440 19.64 -46.17 -13.39
CA LEU A 440 18.24 -46.09 -12.96
C LEU A 440 18.11 -45.81 -11.44
N ARG A 441 18.85 -46.54 -10.59
CA ARG A 441 18.80 -46.34 -9.15
C ARG A 441 19.33 -45.00 -8.70
N GLU A 442 20.40 -44.50 -9.34
CA GLU A 442 20.91 -43.17 -9.08
C GLU A 442 19.95 -42.08 -9.51
N ARG A 443 19.30 -42.21 -10.65
CA ARG A 443 18.25 -41.25 -11.07
C ARG A 443 17.15 -41.21 -10.00
N ASN A 444 16.67 -42.36 -9.53
CA ASN A 444 15.63 -42.46 -8.52
C ASN A 444 16.09 -41.83 -7.18
N ALA A 445 17.35 -41.99 -6.77
CA ALA A 445 17.89 -41.39 -5.55
C ALA A 445 17.96 -39.87 -5.67
N VAL A 446 18.42 -39.35 -6.83
CA VAL A 446 18.47 -37.90 -7.12
C VAL A 446 17.05 -37.31 -7.17
N ASP A 447 16.09 -37.99 -7.78
CA ASP A 447 14.71 -37.52 -7.86
C ASP A 447 14.05 -37.49 -6.46
N SER A 448 14.32 -38.49 -5.61
CA SER A 448 13.86 -38.53 -4.23
C SER A 448 14.51 -37.39 -3.40
N GLU A 449 15.78 -37.08 -3.63
CA GLU A 449 16.45 -35.96 -2.97
C GLU A 449 15.87 -34.60 -3.41
N ASN A 450 15.61 -34.44 -4.71
CA ASN A 450 14.94 -33.24 -5.23
C ASN A 450 13.54 -33.06 -4.60
N GLN A 451 12.77 -34.15 -4.45
CA GLN A 451 11.45 -34.11 -3.80
C GLN A 451 11.55 -33.70 -2.33
N TRP A 452 12.56 -34.21 -1.61
CA TRP A 452 12.79 -33.84 -0.22
C TRP A 452 13.18 -32.36 -0.07
N VAL A 453 14.07 -31.85 -0.94
CA VAL A 453 14.44 -30.42 -0.97
C VAL A 453 13.21 -29.54 -1.21
N ARG A 454 12.39 -29.90 -2.21
CA ARG A 454 11.15 -29.17 -2.51
C ARG A 454 10.16 -29.22 -1.35
N ALA A 455 9.97 -30.37 -0.71
CA ALA A 455 9.09 -30.49 0.45
C ALA A 455 9.52 -29.56 1.61
N ARG A 456 10.83 -29.43 1.86
CA ARG A 456 11.35 -28.48 2.86
C ARG A 456 11.07 -27.02 2.49
N ALA A 457 11.24 -26.64 1.23
CA ALA A 457 10.92 -25.30 0.76
C ALA A 457 9.41 -25.01 0.87
N ASP A 458 8.56 -25.97 0.48
CA ASP A 458 7.10 -25.85 0.56
C ASP A 458 6.62 -25.69 2.01
N TYR A 459 7.24 -26.37 2.96
CA TYR A 459 6.96 -26.20 4.38
C TYR A 459 7.28 -24.78 4.86
N GLN A 460 8.42 -24.25 4.46
CA GLN A 460 8.82 -22.89 4.85
C GLN A 460 7.88 -21.82 4.22
N LYS A 461 7.46 -22.05 2.98
CA LYS A 461 6.45 -21.18 2.33
C LYS A 461 5.09 -21.27 3.02
N ALA A 462 4.69 -22.48 3.45
CA ALA A 462 3.46 -22.66 4.22
C ALA A 462 3.50 -21.96 5.57
N LEU A 463 4.66 -21.96 6.27
CA LEU A 463 4.85 -21.17 7.50
C LEU A 463 4.73 -19.67 7.23
N ALA A 464 5.32 -19.18 6.15
CA ALA A 464 5.19 -17.78 5.75
C ALA A 464 3.73 -17.42 5.45
N PHE A 465 3.00 -18.31 4.77
CA PHE A 465 1.58 -18.12 4.51
C PHE A 465 0.75 -18.12 5.82
N TYR A 466 1.09 -18.96 6.80
CA TYR A 466 0.45 -18.95 8.12
C TYR A 466 0.67 -17.61 8.84
N GLN A 467 1.91 -17.07 8.83
CA GLN A 467 2.22 -15.76 9.40
C GLN A 467 1.43 -14.63 8.73
N TRP A 468 1.26 -14.69 7.43
CA TRP A 468 0.40 -13.76 6.69
C TRP A 468 -1.07 -13.92 7.09
N ALA A 469 -1.57 -15.16 7.17
CA ALA A 469 -2.97 -15.45 7.49
C ALA A 469 -3.37 -14.93 8.88
N ILE A 470 -2.49 -15.03 9.87
CA ILE A 470 -2.73 -14.47 11.20
C ILE A 470 -2.50 -12.95 11.29
N GLY A 471 -1.98 -12.32 10.23
CA GLY A 471 -1.72 -10.88 10.23
C GLY A 471 -0.48 -10.46 11.03
N ALA A 472 0.48 -11.37 11.27
CA ALA A 472 1.65 -11.11 12.10
C ALA A 472 2.53 -9.97 11.58
N TRP A 473 2.59 -9.79 10.26
CA TRP A 473 3.44 -8.80 9.60
C TRP A 473 2.77 -7.41 9.43
N GLY A 474 1.51 -7.27 9.80
CA GLY A 474 0.80 -5.98 9.77
C GLY A 474 1.26 -4.98 10.81
N LYS A 475 1.96 -5.43 11.87
CA LYS A 475 2.54 -4.57 12.92
C LYS A 475 4.02 -4.33 12.64
N GLY A 476 4.38 -3.09 12.43
CA GLY A 476 5.77 -2.65 12.36
C GLY A 476 5.80 -1.14 12.53
N PRO A 477 6.92 -0.56 12.94
CA PRO A 477 7.06 0.86 12.89
C PRO A 477 6.80 1.27 11.45
N ALA A 478 5.79 2.11 11.22
CA ALA A 478 5.69 2.80 9.96
C ALA A 478 7.00 3.56 9.82
N SER A 479 7.89 3.09 8.97
CA SER A 479 9.06 3.86 8.59
C SER A 479 8.55 5.07 7.81
N VAL A 480 8.17 6.10 8.54
CA VAL A 480 7.94 7.42 7.99
C VAL A 480 9.30 7.86 7.48
N VAL A 481 9.58 7.59 6.21
CA VAL A 481 10.67 8.28 5.53
C VAL A 481 10.23 9.75 5.57
N PRO A 482 10.95 10.63 6.26
CA PRO A 482 10.68 12.04 6.14
C PRO A 482 11.10 12.40 4.71
N VAL A 483 10.13 12.40 3.79
CA VAL A 483 10.28 13.21 2.59
C VAL A 483 10.39 14.62 3.16
N SER A 484 11.56 15.23 2.99
CA SER A 484 11.84 16.58 3.41
C SER A 484 11.00 17.55 2.56
N TYR A 485 9.71 17.57 2.84
CA TYR A 485 8.84 18.65 2.42
C TYR A 485 9.11 19.80 3.41
N ARG A 486 10.01 20.69 3.06
CA ARG A 486 10.06 22.02 3.66
C ARG A 486 8.90 22.78 3.03
N PRO A 487 7.88 23.19 3.79
CA PRO A 487 6.97 24.21 3.30
C PRO A 487 7.83 25.44 3.04
N THR A 488 7.85 25.93 1.82
CA THR A 488 8.28 27.28 1.52
C THR A 488 7.36 28.19 2.32
N GLN A 489 7.93 28.93 3.26
CA GLN A 489 7.28 30.00 4.02
C GLN A 489 6.79 31.10 3.09
#